data_e3c6202e41c94246fef8b4f3dc04141a
#
_entry.id   e3c6202e41c94246fef8b4f3dc04141a
#
_cell.length_a   1.000
_cell.length_b   1.000
_cell.length_c   1.000
_cell.angle_alpha   90.00
_cell.angle_beta   90.00
_cell.angle_gamma   90.00
#
_symmetry.space_group_name_H-M   'P 1'
#
loop_
_entity.id
_entity.type
_entity.pdbx_description
1 polymer ?
#
loop_
_entity_poly.entity_id
_entity_poly.type
_entity_poly.pdbx_seq_one_letter_code
_entity_poly.pdbx_strand_id
1 'polypeptide(L)'
;FEKAQDHTLIARETLAPSLAHLQVLNSIRSDTYYPSEYRAVNEDLDSIIRTLETTGAPASASQTQRQLLLDMHDLEVRTIGFIQLQQIRNRIAAMREAGAEKLIPRSFSTATMALASAEDLISKAPRADAEIAAQREAAKTAADHAQIILAMSNEVLDADKDNAEALVLRIERWLYNIAVALKYPDIRHLPMDEQSRQLAEEIEGVIQR
;
A
#
# COMPACT_ATOMS: atom_id res chain seq x y z
N PHE A 1 -19.17 49.63 -2.71
CA PHE A 1 -18.18 48.99 -3.59
C PHE A 1 -16.89 48.60 -2.80
N GLU A 2 -16.27 49.52 -2.08
CA GLU A 2 -15.07 49.28 -1.28
C GLU A 2 -15.23 48.14 -0.26
N LYS A 3 -16.29 48.16 0.57
CA LYS A 3 -16.55 47.09 1.57
C LYS A 3 -16.72 45.70 0.95
N ALA A 4 -17.30 45.59 -0.23
CA ALA A 4 -17.45 44.29 -0.91
C ALA A 4 -16.11 43.80 -1.42
N GLN A 5 -15.21 44.66 -1.87
CA GLN A 5 -13.86 44.34 -2.27
C GLN A 5 -12.99 43.87 -1.08
N ASP A 6 -13.15 44.56 0.07
CA ASP A 6 -12.45 44.19 1.32
C ASP A 6 -12.89 42.80 1.82
N HIS A 7 -14.20 42.49 1.80
CA HIS A 7 -14.73 41.16 2.21
C HIS A 7 -14.23 40.05 1.28
N THR A 8 -14.16 40.31 -0.02
CA THR A 8 -13.62 39.33 -0.99
C THR A 8 -12.12 39.05 -0.77
N LEU A 9 -11.35 40.09 -0.45
CA LEU A 9 -9.94 39.92 -0.14
C LEU A 9 -9.71 39.10 1.14
N ILE A 10 -10.44 39.43 2.21
CA ILE A 10 -10.44 38.72 3.49
C ILE A 10 -10.84 37.24 3.29
N ALA A 11 -11.89 36.98 2.51
CA ALA A 11 -12.34 35.62 2.21
C ALA A 11 -11.25 34.82 1.49
N ARG A 12 -10.61 35.41 0.50
CA ARG A 12 -9.53 34.77 -0.29
C ARG A 12 -8.31 34.42 0.58
N GLU A 13 -7.87 35.35 1.43
CA GLU A 13 -6.74 35.12 2.35
C GLU A 13 -7.09 34.05 3.40
N THR A 14 -8.27 34.14 4.00
CA THR A 14 -8.72 33.18 5.02
C THR A 14 -8.84 31.76 4.43
N LEU A 15 -9.34 31.63 3.22
CA LEU A 15 -9.59 30.33 2.58
C LEU A 15 -8.40 29.77 1.79
N ALA A 16 -7.30 30.49 1.69
CA ALA A 16 -6.13 30.05 0.93
C ALA A 16 -5.68 28.60 1.26
N PRO A 17 -5.65 28.15 2.53
CA PRO A 17 -5.32 26.76 2.86
C PRO A 17 -6.34 25.76 2.31
N SER A 18 -7.65 26.06 2.43
CA SER A 18 -8.72 25.17 1.96
C SER A 18 -8.74 25.09 0.43
N LEU A 19 -8.52 26.20 -0.26
CA LEU A 19 -8.42 26.24 -1.72
C LEU A 19 -7.20 25.46 -2.24
N ALA A 20 -6.06 25.58 -1.56
CA ALA A 20 -4.88 24.81 -1.88
C ALA A 20 -5.11 23.30 -1.66
N HIS A 21 -5.81 22.93 -0.59
CA HIS A 21 -6.14 21.53 -0.33
C HIS A 21 -7.15 20.97 -1.36
N LEU A 22 -8.14 21.78 -1.77
CA LEU A 22 -9.06 21.39 -2.83
C LEU A 22 -8.33 21.11 -4.16
N GLN A 23 -7.29 21.88 -4.49
CA GLN A 23 -6.46 21.60 -5.66
C GLN A 23 -5.76 20.23 -5.55
N VAL A 24 -5.32 19.84 -4.35
CA VAL A 24 -4.75 18.49 -4.13
C VAL A 24 -5.81 17.43 -4.35
N LEU A 25 -7.01 17.56 -3.76
CA LEU A 25 -8.13 16.62 -3.96
C LEU A 25 -8.50 16.46 -5.44
N ASN A 26 -8.47 17.55 -6.20
CA ASN A 26 -8.69 17.54 -7.64
C ASN A 26 -7.57 16.77 -8.38
N SER A 27 -6.32 17.00 -8.02
CA SER A 27 -5.16 16.36 -8.66
C SER A 27 -5.17 14.84 -8.52
N ILE A 28 -5.65 14.33 -7.37
CA ILE A 28 -5.76 12.89 -7.09
C ILE A 28 -7.12 12.31 -7.49
N ARG A 29 -8.00 13.08 -8.13
CA ARG A 29 -9.31 12.66 -8.63
C ARG A 29 -10.26 12.14 -7.52
N SER A 30 -10.28 12.81 -6.36
CA SER A 30 -11.16 12.44 -5.24
C SER A 30 -12.64 12.46 -5.64
N ASP A 31 -13.02 13.31 -6.58
CA ASP A 31 -14.34 13.37 -7.20
C ASP A 31 -14.79 12.05 -7.84
N THR A 32 -13.84 11.30 -8.38
CA THR A 32 -14.09 10.02 -9.05
C THR A 32 -14.21 8.87 -8.06
N TYR A 33 -13.34 8.85 -7.04
CA TYR A 33 -13.27 7.74 -6.08
C TYR A 33 -14.25 7.88 -4.92
N TYR A 34 -14.54 9.11 -4.49
CA TYR A 34 -15.42 9.45 -3.36
C TYR A 34 -16.33 10.64 -3.68
N PRO A 35 -17.25 10.49 -4.66
CA PRO A 35 -18.04 11.61 -5.17
C PRO A 35 -18.95 12.26 -4.13
N SER A 36 -19.45 11.49 -3.17
CA SER A 36 -20.33 11.99 -2.12
C SER A 36 -19.59 12.88 -1.14
N GLU A 37 -18.44 12.41 -0.66
CA GLU A 37 -17.57 13.13 0.28
C GLU A 37 -16.93 14.35 -0.37
N TYR A 38 -16.53 14.23 -1.64
CA TYR A 38 -16.01 15.36 -2.40
C TYR A 38 -17.07 16.46 -2.58
N ARG A 39 -18.34 16.09 -2.81
CA ARG A 39 -19.45 17.04 -2.88
C ARG A 39 -19.68 17.73 -1.54
N ALA A 40 -19.72 16.99 -0.44
CA ALA A 40 -19.88 17.55 0.90
C ALA A 40 -18.81 18.59 1.22
N VAL A 41 -17.54 18.29 0.93
CA VAL A 41 -16.41 19.22 1.09
C VAL A 41 -16.62 20.51 0.29
N ASN A 42 -17.12 20.44 -0.95
CA ASN A 42 -17.42 21.64 -1.75
C ASN A 42 -18.60 22.44 -1.20
N GLU A 43 -19.67 21.78 -0.74
CA GLU A 43 -20.84 22.43 -0.12
C GLU A 43 -20.43 23.17 1.16
N ASP A 44 -19.58 22.58 1.99
CA ASP A 44 -19.04 23.21 3.20
C ASP A 44 -18.14 24.41 2.86
N LEU A 45 -17.29 24.29 1.86
CA LEU A 45 -16.45 25.39 1.38
C LEU A 45 -17.32 26.55 0.89
N ASP A 46 -18.35 26.28 0.08
CA ASP A 46 -19.30 27.30 -0.40
C ASP A 46 -20.05 27.98 0.75
N SER A 47 -20.43 27.24 1.78
CA SER A 47 -21.06 27.77 2.98
C SER A 47 -20.16 28.75 3.73
N ILE A 48 -18.88 28.40 3.87
CA ILE A 48 -17.86 29.25 4.50
C ILE A 48 -17.64 30.53 3.67
N ILE A 49 -17.53 30.41 2.34
CA ILE A 49 -17.40 31.56 1.43
C ILE A 49 -18.54 32.54 1.64
N ARG A 50 -19.83 32.07 1.61
CA ARG A 50 -21.01 32.91 1.82
C ARG A 50 -21.00 33.59 3.20
N THR A 51 -20.54 32.86 4.23
CA THR A 51 -20.45 33.45 5.58
C THR A 51 -19.42 34.57 5.63
N LEU A 52 -18.24 34.40 5.03
CA LEU A 52 -17.19 35.40 4.98
C LEU A 52 -17.60 36.63 4.14
N GLU A 53 -18.23 36.40 2.98
CA GLU A 53 -18.72 37.50 2.12
C GLU A 53 -19.80 38.32 2.80
N THR A 54 -20.66 37.68 3.63
CA THR A 54 -21.76 38.35 4.33
C THR A 54 -21.27 39.11 5.55
N THR A 55 -20.40 38.49 6.35
CA THR A 55 -19.97 39.02 7.65
C THR A 55 -18.68 39.84 7.60
N GLY A 56 -17.80 39.58 6.66
CA GLY A 56 -16.46 40.14 6.60
C GLY A 56 -15.59 39.75 7.81
N ALA A 57 -16.02 38.76 8.61
CA ALA A 57 -15.38 38.39 9.88
C ALA A 57 -14.76 36.99 9.84
N PRO A 58 -13.41 36.83 9.71
CA PRO A 58 -12.76 35.54 9.69
C PRO A 58 -13.06 34.68 10.92
N ALA A 59 -13.25 35.30 12.09
CA ALA A 59 -13.55 34.59 13.33
C ALA A 59 -14.86 33.77 13.27
N SER A 60 -15.85 34.21 12.50
CA SER A 60 -17.14 33.51 12.35
C SER A 60 -17.03 32.20 11.55
N ALA A 61 -16.02 32.09 10.71
CA ALA A 61 -15.77 30.93 9.84
C ALA A 61 -14.69 29.99 10.38
N SER A 62 -13.93 30.40 11.40
CA SER A 62 -12.68 29.72 11.80
C SER A 62 -12.88 28.29 12.33
N GLN A 63 -13.99 27.99 12.98
CA GLN A 63 -14.28 26.63 13.49
C GLN A 63 -14.69 25.71 12.34
N THR A 64 -15.61 26.17 11.49
CA THR A 64 -16.08 25.41 10.32
C THR A 64 -14.95 25.15 9.34
N GLN A 65 -14.07 26.13 9.13
CA GLN A 65 -12.89 25.97 8.28
C GLN A 65 -11.92 24.92 8.81
N ARG A 66 -11.68 24.88 10.13
CA ARG A 66 -10.85 23.83 10.73
C ARG A 66 -11.43 22.45 10.52
N GLN A 67 -12.75 22.29 10.67
CA GLN A 67 -13.40 21.02 10.41
C GLN A 67 -13.29 20.65 8.93
N LEU A 68 -13.56 21.59 8.02
CA LEU A 68 -13.40 21.37 6.58
C LEU A 68 -11.99 20.89 6.20
N LEU A 69 -10.94 21.47 6.80
CA LEU A 69 -9.57 21.04 6.54
C LEU A 69 -9.29 19.61 7.04
N LEU A 70 -9.90 19.19 8.14
CA LEU A 70 -9.82 17.81 8.61
C LEU A 70 -10.57 16.86 7.66
N ASP A 71 -11.75 17.22 7.22
CA ASP A 71 -12.56 16.41 6.30
C ASP A 71 -11.85 16.29 4.92
N MET A 72 -11.22 17.38 4.46
CA MET A 72 -10.38 17.37 3.26
C MET A 72 -9.16 16.45 3.42
N HIS A 73 -8.52 16.49 4.58
CA HIS A 73 -7.37 15.62 4.88
C HIS A 73 -7.79 14.14 4.90
N ASP A 74 -8.89 13.82 5.57
CA ASP A 74 -9.41 12.45 5.62
C ASP A 74 -9.78 11.94 4.23
N LEU A 75 -10.37 12.80 3.39
CA LEU A 75 -10.69 12.46 2.01
C LEU A 75 -9.40 12.24 1.16
N GLU A 76 -8.37 13.08 1.35
CA GLU A 76 -7.05 12.89 0.73
C GLU A 76 -6.45 11.54 1.09
N VAL A 77 -6.36 11.23 2.39
CA VAL A 77 -5.82 9.95 2.91
C VAL A 77 -6.59 8.75 2.35
N ARG A 78 -7.93 8.80 2.36
CA ARG A 78 -8.77 7.72 1.83
C ARG A 78 -8.57 7.53 0.33
N THR A 79 -8.48 8.62 -0.43
CA THR A 79 -8.30 8.57 -1.89
C THR A 79 -6.94 7.98 -2.25
N ILE A 80 -5.86 8.46 -1.63
CA ILE A 80 -4.52 7.93 -1.85
C ILE A 80 -4.44 6.46 -1.40
N GLY A 81 -5.00 6.13 -0.23
CA GLY A 81 -5.07 4.76 0.27
C GLY A 81 -5.80 3.80 -0.70
N PHE A 82 -6.89 4.25 -1.32
CA PHE A 82 -7.60 3.48 -2.34
C PHE A 82 -6.73 3.28 -3.59
N ILE A 83 -6.18 4.35 -4.15
CA ILE A 83 -5.37 4.31 -5.37
C ILE A 83 -4.15 3.40 -5.19
N GLN A 84 -3.46 3.54 -4.05
CA GLN A 84 -2.17 2.87 -3.83
C GLN A 84 -2.30 1.45 -3.30
N LEU A 85 -3.32 1.15 -2.47
CA LEU A 85 -3.31 -0.08 -1.68
C LEU A 85 -4.51 -1.01 -1.94
N GLN A 86 -5.54 -0.60 -2.69
CA GLN A 86 -6.76 -1.39 -2.84
C GLN A 86 -6.52 -2.79 -3.42
N GLN A 87 -5.63 -2.92 -4.39
CA GLN A 87 -5.30 -4.23 -4.98
C GLN A 87 -4.63 -5.16 -3.97
N ILE A 88 -3.75 -4.60 -3.12
CA ILE A 88 -3.05 -5.37 -2.08
C ILE A 88 -4.04 -5.80 -1.01
N ARG A 89 -4.95 -4.91 -0.58
CA ARG A 89 -6.04 -5.22 0.35
C ARG A 89 -6.91 -6.36 -0.16
N ASN A 90 -7.34 -6.29 -1.41
CA ASN A 90 -8.17 -7.33 -2.03
C ASN A 90 -7.45 -8.67 -2.06
N ARG A 91 -6.15 -8.69 -2.37
CA ARG A 91 -5.34 -9.91 -2.39
C ARG A 91 -5.20 -10.52 -0.99
N ILE A 92 -4.89 -9.72 0.01
CA ILE A 92 -4.79 -10.18 1.41
C ILE A 92 -6.14 -10.68 1.92
N ALA A 93 -7.25 -10.01 1.56
CA ALA A 93 -8.60 -10.47 1.90
C ALA A 93 -8.91 -11.84 1.26
N ALA A 94 -8.62 -12.01 -0.03
CA ALA A 94 -8.80 -13.29 -0.72
C ALA A 94 -7.96 -14.42 -0.10
N MET A 95 -6.71 -14.15 0.27
CA MET A 95 -5.87 -15.12 0.97
C MET A 95 -6.43 -15.48 2.35
N ARG A 96 -7.01 -14.53 3.08
CA ARG A 96 -7.67 -14.78 4.37
C ARG A 96 -8.86 -15.72 4.19
N GLU A 97 -9.72 -15.46 3.21
CA GLU A 97 -10.85 -16.32 2.86
C GLU A 97 -10.41 -17.74 2.48
N ALA A 98 -9.27 -17.86 1.82
CA ALA A 98 -8.63 -19.15 1.49
C ALA A 98 -7.93 -19.83 2.68
N GLY A 99 -8.06 -19.30 3.90
CA GLY A 99 -7.52 -19.91 5.12
C GLY A 99 -6.04 -19.65 5.38
N ALA A 100 -5.42 -18.68 4.69
CA ALA A 100 -3.99 -18.36 4.82
C ALA A 100 -3.54 -18.08 6.26
N GLU A 101 -4.40 -17.47 7.07
CA GLU A 101 -4.10 -17.16 8.48
C GLU A 101 -3.76 -18.39 9.30
N LYS A 102 -4.37 -19.54 9.00
CA LYS A 102 -4.10 -20.83 9.66
C LYS A 102 -3.00 -21.61 8.98
N LEU A 103 -2.99 -21.62 7.64
CA LEU A 103 -2.09 -22.46 6.87
C LEU A 103 -0.67 -21.88 6.75
N ILE A 104 -0.55 -20.55 6.60
CA ILE A 104 0.71 -19.84 6.40
C ILE A 104 0.86 -18.64 7.36
N PRO A 105 0.69 -18.80 8.68
CA PRO A 105 0.55 -17.69 9.63
C PRO A 105 1.70 -16.68 9.57
N ARG A 106 2.94 -17.15 9.36
CA ARG A 106 4.12 -16.27 9.30
C ARG A 106 4.11 -15.37 8.06
N SER A 107 3.98 -15.97 6.88
CA SER A 107 3.97 -15.21 5.61
C SER A 107 2.75 -14.30 5.52
N PHE A 108 1.58 -14.75 5.99
CA PHE A 108 0.37 -13.96 6.04
C PHE A 108 0.50 -12.76 7.00
N SER A 109 1.09 -12.97 8.19
CA SER A 109 1.40 -11.88 9.13
C SER A 109 2.36 -10.86 8.52
N THR A 110 3.42 -11.30 7.83
CA THR A 110 4.37 -10.40 7.15
C THR A 110 3.64 -9.52 6.12
N ALA A 111 2.76 -10.10 5.30
CA ALA A 111 2.01 -9.36 4.31
C ALA A 111 1.03 -8.34 4.94
N THR A 112 0.33 -8.73 5.99
CA THR A 112 -0.60 -7.83 6.69
C THR A 112 0.12 -6.71 7.41
N MET A 113 1.27 -6.96 8.02
CA MET A 113 2.09 -5.92 8.66
C MET A 113 2.67 -4.94 7.64
N ALA A 114 3.12 -5.41 6.48
CA ALA A 114 3.62 -4.55 5.43
C ALA A 114 2.52 -3.62 4.88
N LEU A 115 1.30 -4.15 4.69
CA LEU A 115 0.14 -3.33 4.32
C LEU A 115 -0.18 -2.29 5.39
N ALA A 116 -0.23 -2.68 6.66
CA ALA A 116 -0.51 -1.76 7.77
C ALA A 116 0.54 -0.64 7.87
N SER A 117 1.83 -0.94 7.60
CA SER A 117 2.89 0.08 7.55
C SER A 117 2.68 1.09 6.42
N ALA A 118 2.24 0.64 5.25
CA ALA A 118 1.92 1.53 4.14
C ALA A 118 0.69 2.41 4.43
N GLU A 119 -0.33 1.86 5.09
CA GLU A 119 -1.53 2.59 5.52
C GLU A 119 -1.20 3.66 6.57
N ASP A 120 -0.37 3.32 7.55
CA ASP A 120 0.10 4.25 8.59
C ASP A 120 0.91 5.41 7.99
N LEU A 121 1.79 5.12 7.03
CA LEU A 121 2.53 6.17 6.31
C LEU A 121 1.59 7.12 5.55
N ILE A 122 0.62 6.59 4.79
CA ILE A 122 -0.35 7.41 4.06
C ILE A 122 -1.16 8.29 5.04
N SER A 123 -1.57 7.74 6.18
CA SER A 123 -2.31 8.48 7.19
C SER A 123 -1.52 9.65 7.78
N LYS A 124 -0.20 9.48 7.97
CA LYS A 124 0.68 10.50 8.58
C LYS A 124 1.25 11.49 7.58
N ALA A 125 1.52 11.04 6.36
CA ALA A 125 2.21 11.81 5.33
C ALA A 125 1.67 11.46 3.92
N PRO A 126 0.42 11.84 3.59
CA PRO A 126 -0.23 11.44 2.33
C PRO A 126 0.47 11.99 1.07
N ARG A 127 1.38 12.95 1.22
CA ARG A 127 2.12 13.59 0.12
C ARG A 127 3.58 13.12 0.02
N ALA A 128 3.97 12.11 0.78
CA ALA A 128 5.30 11.50 0.73
C ALA A 128 5.37 10.47 -0.40
N ASP A 129 5.24 10.90 -1.65
CA ASP A 129 5.04 10.03 -2.82
C ASP A 129 6.11 8.95 -2.97
N ALA A 130 7.38 9.28 -2.77
CA ALA A 130 8.48 8.33 -2.92
C ALA A 130 8.46 7.27 -1.82
N GLU A 131 8.21 7.66 -0.58
CA GLU A 131 8.12 6.77 0.57
C GLU A 131 6.86 5.89 0.49
N ILE A 132 5.72 6.45 0.05
CA ILE A 132 4.48 5.70 -0.18
C ILE A 132 4.70 4.65 -1.29
N ALA A 133 5.36 5.02 -2.38
CA ALA A 133 5.67 4.09 -3.45
C ALA A 133 6.57 2.93 -2.98
N ALA A 134 7.57 3.22 -2.15
CA ALA A 134 8.46 2.21 -1.56
C ALA A 134 7.70 1.27 -0.62
N GLN A 135 6.85 1.79 0.27
CA GLN A 135 6.03 0.99 1.20
C GLN A 135 4.97 0.16 0.46
N ARG A 136 4.34 0.73 -0.57
CA ARG A 136 3.42 -0.01 -1.44
C ARG A 136 4.12 -1.20 -2.10
N GLU A 137 5.33 -1.01 -2.65
CA GLU A 137 6.07 -2.09 -3.31
C GLU A 137 6.49 -3.17 -2.30
N ALA A 138 6.91 -2.78 -1.09
CA ALA A 138 7.20 -3.71 -0.01
C ALA A 138 5.95 -4.53 0.38
N ALA A 139 4.80 -3.88 0.54
CA ALA A 139 3.54 -4.55 0.87
C ALA A 139 3.08 -5.48 -0.27
N LYS A 140 3.24 -5.04 -1.53
CA LYS A 140 2.94 -5.87 -2.71
C LYS A 140 3.83 -7.11 -2.74
N THR A 141 5.14 -6.95 -2.58
CA THR A 141 6.10 -8.07 -2.58
C THR A 141 5.79 -9.07 -1.47
N ALA A 142 5.47 -8.59 -0.27
CA ALA A 142 5.09 -9.46 0.86
C ALA A 142 3.79 -10.23 0.58
N ALA A 143 2.79 -9.57 -0.04
CA ALA A 143 1.53 -10.22 -0.41
C ALA A 143 1.73 -11.24 -1.55
N ASP A 144 2.54 -10.94 -2.56
CA ASP A 144 2.88 -11.85 -3.64
C ASP A 144 3.62 -13.09 -3.10
N HIS A 145 4.59 -12.89 -2.22
CA HIS A 145 5.29 -13.97 -1.54
C HIS A 145 4.33 -14.86 -0.71
N ALA A 146 3.47 -14.24 0.10
CA ALA A 146 2.48 -15.00 0.87
C ALA A 146 1.55 -15.82 -0.02
N GLN A 147 1.14 -15.29 -1.17
CA GLN A 147 0.30 -16.01 -2.12
C GLN A 147 1.01 -17.24 -2.72
N ILE A 148 2.30 -17.12 -3.05
CA ILE A 148 3.12 -18.24 -3.52
C ILE A 148 3.23 -19.32 -2.43
N ILE A 149 3.54 -18.91 -1.19
CA ILE A 149 3.64 -19.85 -0.06
C ILE A 149 2.30 -20.54 0.21
N LEU A 150 1.16 -19.84 0.10
CA LEU A 150 -0.17 -20.43 0.24
C LEU A 150 -0.41 -21.52 -0.83
N ALA A 151 -0.10 -21.23 -2.08
CA ALA A 151 -0.26 -22.17 -3.17
C ALA A 151 0.61 -23.42 -2.97
N MET A 152 1.89 -23.23 -2.63
CA MET A 152 2.81 -24.34 -2.37
C MET A 152 2.42 -25.15 -1.13
N SER A 153 1.90 -24.50 -0.08
CA SER A 153 1.45 -25.19 1.13
C SER A 153 0.21 -26.06 0.86
N ASN A 154 -0.71 -25.58 0.04
CA ASN A 154 -1.85 -26.40 -0.41
C ASN A 154 -1.38 -27.61 -1.22
N GLU A 155 -0.44 -27.41 -2.15
CA GLU A 155 0.13 -28.50 -2.95
C GLU A 155 0.80 -29.57 -2.06
N VAL A 156 1.50 -29.16 -1.01
CA VAL A 156 2.10 -30.09 -0.02
C VAL A 156 1.01 -30.86 0.74
N LEU A 157 -0.09 -30.21 1.12
CA LEU A 157 -1.20 -30.87 1.82
C LEU A 157 -1.97 -31.82 0.93
N ASP A 158 -2.10 -31.50 -0.36
CA ASP A 158 -2.79 -32.34 -1.35
C ASP A 158 -1.90 -33.49 -1.87
N ALA A 159 -0.59 -33.45 -1.55
CA ALA A 159 0.33 -34.53 -1.94
C ALA A 159 0.01 -35.81 -1.17
N ASP A 160 -0.38 -36.85 -1.88
CA ASP A 160 -0.49 -38.20 -1.38
C ASP A 160 0.86 -38.94 -1.48
N LYS A 161 0.88 -40.23 -1.10
CA LYS A 161 2.11 -41.03 -1.12
C LYS A 161 2.70 -41.15 -2.53
N ASP A 162 1.84 -41.13 -3.57
CA ASP A 162 2.26 -41.30 -4.96
C ASP A 162 2.88 -40.01 -5.53
N ASN A 163 2.48 -38.85 -4.98
CA ASN A 163 2.94 -37.52 -5.43
C ASN A 163 4.09 -36.93 -4.57
N ALA A 164 4.30 -37.45 -3.36
CA ALA A 164 5.29 -36.91 -2.43
C ALA A 164 6.72 -36.96 -3.00
N GLU A 165 7.10 -38.07 -3.65
CA GLU A 165 8.42 -38.20 -4.31
C GLU A 165 8.57 -37.17 -5.44
N ALA A 166 7.55 -37.00 -6.29
CA ALA A 166 7.56 -36.04 -7.40
C ALA A 166 7.76 -34.60 -6.91
N LEU A 167 7.15 -34.23 -5.79
CA LEU A 167 7.31 -32.93 -5.16
C LEU A 167 8.75 -32.72 -4.67
N VAL A 168 9.32 -33.69 -3.97
CA VAL A 168 10.70 -33.66 -3.48
C VAL A 168 11.69 -33.56 -4.63
N LEU A 169 11.55 -34.41 -5.67
CA LEU A 169 12.41 -34.38 -6.85
C LEU A 169 12.31 -33.07 -7.64
N ARG A 170 11.16 -32.39 -7.60
CA ARG A 170 11.01 -31.06 -8.20
C ARG A 170 11.83 -30.01 -7.46
N ILE A 171 11.84 -30.03 -6.13
CA ILE A 171 12.67 -29.11 -5.31
C ILE A 171 14.17 -29.39 -5.54
N GLU A 172 14.55 -30.66 -5.51
CA GLU A 172 15.94 -31.08 -5.83
C GLU A 172 16.38 -30.59 -7.21
N ARG A 173 15.50 -30.67 -8.22
CA ARG A 173 15.79 -30.18 -9.59
C ARG A 173 16.08 -28.67 -9.61
N TRP A 174 15.45 -27.86 -8.77
CA TRP A 174 15.75 -26.43 -8.70
C TRP A 174 17.18 -26.18 -8.23
N LEU A 175 17.64 -26.88 -7.19
CA LEU A 175 19.02 -26.80 -6.70
C LEU A 175 20.02 -27.32 -7.75
N TYR A 176 19.69 -28.43 -8.39
CA TYR A 176 20.50 -28.99 -9.46
C TYR A 176 20.67 -28.03 -10.66
N ASN A 177 19.62 -27.35 -11.07
CA ASN A 177 19.69 -26.35 -12.14
C ASN A 177 20.64 -25.20 -11.78
N ILE A 178 20.70 -24.78 -10.53
CA ILE A 178 21.65 -23.77 -10.04
C ILE A 178 23.08 -24.35 -10.10
N ALA A 179 23.30 -25.57 -9.63
CA ALA A 179 24.58 -26.24 -9.70
C ALA A 179 25.12 -26.35 -11.15
N VAL A 180 24.26 -26.73 -12.10
CA VAL A 180 24.60 -26.80 -13.52
C VAL A 180 24.99 -25.42 -14.07
N ALA A 181 24.24 -24.38 -13.74
CA ALA A 181 24.52 -23.00 -14.18
C ALA A 181 25.88 -22.50 -13.66
N LEU A 182 26.26 -22.89 -12.45
CA LEU A 182 27.53 -22.58 -11.82
C LEU A 182 28.68 -23.51 -12.28
N LYS A 183 28.39 -24.53 -13.07
CA LYS A 183 29.34 -25.62 -13.41
C LYS A 183 29.89 -26.33 -12.15
N TYR A 184 29.07 -26.37 -11.09
CA TYR A 184 29.40 -27.02 -9.84
C TYR A 184 29.20 -28.54 -9.94
N PRO A 185 29.96 -29.37 -9.20
CA PRO A 185 29.77 -30.82 -9.20
C PRO A 185 28.34 -31.23 -8.81
N ASP A 186 27.94 -32.44 -9.22
CA ASP A 186 26.66 -33.02 -8.79
C ASP A 186 26.70 -33.36 -7.29
N ILE A 187 25.92 -32.65 -6.49
CA ILE A 187 25.84 -32.78 -5.04
C ILE A 187 24.48 -33.32 -4.56
N ARG A 188 23.67 -33.93 -5.45
CA ARG A 188 22.37 -34.49 -5.10
C ARG A 188 22.39 -35.64 -4.09
N HIS A 189 23.55 -36.19 -3.79
CA HIS A 189 23.77 -37.18 -2.71
C HIS A 189 23.76 -36.53 -1.31
N LEU A 190 23.78 -35.19 -1.19
CA LEU A 190 23.73 -34.48 0.07
C LEU A 190 22.27 -34.07 0.41
N PRO A 191 21.95 -33.83 1.70
CA PRO A 191 20.71 -33.22 2.10
C PRO A 191 20.48 -31.85 1.41
N MET A 192 19.24 -31.47 1.13
CA MET A 192 18.90 -30.25 0.35
C MET A 192 19.37 -28.95 1.00
N ASP A 193 19.34 -28.85 2.32
CA ASP A 193 19.88 -27.72 3.07
C ASP A 193 21.39 -27.58 2.87
N GLU A 194 22.11 -28.69 2.88
CA GLU A 194 23.56 -28.72 2.60
C GLU A 194 23.87 -28.38 1.14
N GLN A 195 23.08 -28.88 0.17
CA GLN A 195 23.20 -28.49 -1.23
C GLN A 195 23.03 -26.98 -1.40
N SER A 196 21.98 -26.41 -0.77
CA SER A 196 21.69 -24.95 -0.81
C SER A 196 22.84 -24.13 -0.22
N ARG A 197 23.42 -24.57 0.91
CA ARG A 197 24.53 -23.89 1.56
C ARG A 197 25.77 -23.87 0.67
N GLN A 198 26.17 -25.02 0.11
CA GLN A 198 27.33 -25.11 -0.76
C GLN A 198 27.21 -24.30 -2.05
N LEU A 199 26.01 -24.27 -2.64
CA LEU A 199 25.74 -23.43 -3.81
C LEU A 199 25.81 -21.93 -3.48
N ALA A 200 25.33 -21.51 -2.31
CA ALA A 200 25.44 -20.13 -1.86
C ALA A 200 26.92 -19.72 -1.67
N GLU A 201 27.75 -20.57 -1.04
CA GLU A 201 29.19 -20.33 -0.86
C GLU A 201 29.93 -20.20 -2.21
N GLU A 202 29.58 -21.04 -3.20
CA GLU A 202 30.19 -20.95 -4.54
C GLU A 202 29.80 -19.65 -5.24
N ILE A 203 28.52 -19.23 -5.13
CA ILE A 203 28.03 -17.93 -5.69
C ILE A 203 28.84 -16.77 -5.09
N GLU A 204 29.03 -16.75 -3.77
CA GLU A 204 29.81 -15.70 -3.11
C GLU A 204 31.28 -15.72 -3.59
N GLY A 205 31.85 -16.88 -3.76
CA GLY A 205 33.19 -17.04 -4.30
C GLY A 205 33.36 -16.56 -5.75
N VAL A 206 32.32 -16.71 -6.58
CA VAL A 206 32.31 -16.19 -7.97
C VAL A 206 32.17 -14.66 -8.02
N ILE A 207 31.40 -14.08 -7.13
CA ILE A 207 31.19 -12.62 -7.08
C ILE A 207 32.44 -11.86 -6.60
N GLN A 208 33.26 -12.51 -5.76
CA GLN A 208 34.49 -11.91 -5.20
C GLN A 208 35.73 -12.04 -6.10
N ARG A 209 35.65 -12.75 -7.21
CA ARG A 209 36.71 -12.91 -8.22
C ARG A 209 36.62 -11.86 -9.32
#